data_b9d6827218549a5d04959d8483499767
#
_entry.id   b9d6827218549a5d04959d8483499767
#
_cell.length_a   1.000
_cell.length_b   1.000
_cell.length_c   1.000
_cell.angle_alpha   90.00
_cell.angle_beta   90.00
_cell.angle_gamma   90.00
#
_symmetry.space_group_name_H-M   'P 1'
#
loop_
_entity.id
_entity.type
_entity.pdbx_description
1 polymer ?
#
loop_
_entity_poly.entity_id
_entity_poly.type
_entity_poly.pdbx_seq_one_letter_code
_entity_poly.pdbx_strand_id
1 'polypeptide(L)'
;MKERKMKINHNIKKFTSNLLVSSAIAGILGGVAINVIPEKTDLVQNVQAKKKKRAKAKKKVKKSVTSHKTANVNKKINISKYSQDNDCILKFDPSTKTLHIKEGVNSNKLGSTPIYDAVYNAKKHVSKKNMFKPSDIEHISIDSNIALSVDSSYLFARLYNLQDITGLDKVDTGKTEYVDHMFFKDKKLTQLDLSSWDVSSFDRYFERNMFSSDTSLKEINLTGWGVKLSDEIFDGLDTTKVKIIGFDEDDEDDD
;
A
#
# COMPACT_ATOMS: atom_id res chain seq x y z
N MET A 1 29.66 -40.65 9.93
CA MET A 1 28.30 -40.04 9.77
C MET A 1 27.72 -39.85 11.17
N LYS A 2 27.61 -38.61 11.64
CA LYS A 2 26.98 -38.24 12.91
C LYS A 2 25.85 -37.27 12.61
N GLU A 3 24.62 -37.75 12.78
CA GLU A 3 23.41 -36.93 12.71
C GLU A 3 23.35 -35.98 13.90
N ARG A 4 23.22 -34.66 13.61
CA ARG A 4 22.89 -33.66 14.64
C ARG A 4 21.39 -33.40 14.62
N LYS A 5 20.72 -33.90 15.65
CA LYS A 5 19.31 -33.57 15.94
C LYS A 5 19.19 -32.12 16.42
N MET A 6 18.47 -31.32 15.69
CA MET A 6 18.12 -29.94 16.05
C MET A 6 16.90 -29.97 16.98
N LYS A 7 17.07 -29.49 18.22
CA LYS A 7 15.99 -29.38 19.21
C LYS A 7 15.16 -28.14 18.89
N ILE A 8 13.89 -28.32 18.52
CA ILE A 8 12.91 -27.26 18.37
C ILE A 8 12.28 -26.95 19.72
N ASN A 9 12.45 -25.76 20.20
CA ASN A 9 11.92 -25.29 21.48
C ASN A 9 10.52 -24.70 21.27
N HIS A 10 9.48 -25.41 21.68
CA HIS A 10 8.09 -24.99 21.62
C HIS A 10 7.74 -24.22 22.90
N ASN A 11 7.66 -22.91 22.80
CA ASN A 11 7.01 -22.08 23.82
C ASN A 11 5.71 -21.51 23.27
N ILE A 12 4.62 -22.26 23.45
CA ILE A 12 3.25 -21.82 23.17
C ILE A 12 2.71 -21.17 24.44
N LYS A 13 2.63 -19.84 24.45
CA LYS A 13 1.86 -19.12 25.47
C LYS A 13 0.40 -19.04 25.02
N LYS A 14 -0.47 -19.70 25.78
CA LYS A 14 -1.93 -19.62 25.66
C LYS A 14 -2.41 -18.19 25.94
N PHE A 15 -3.09 -17.58 24.96
CA PHE A 15 -3.94 -16.41 25.20
C PHE A 15 -5.37 -16.90 25.35
N THR A 16 -5.93 -16.72 26.55
CA THR A 16 -7.35 -16.91 26.84
C THR A 16 -8.10 -15.64 26.46
N SER A 17 -9.05 -15.81 25.55
CA SER A 17 -10.01 -14.76 25.17
C SER A 17 -11.12 -14.67 26.21
N ASN A 18 -11.30 -13.51 26.84
CA ASN A 18 -12.51 -13.19 27.60
C ASN A 18 -13.51 -12.52 26.64
N LEU A 19 -14.54 -13.27 26.30
CA LEU A 19 -15.71 -12.79 25.58
C LEU A 19 -16.75 -12.33 26.62
N LEU A 20 -16.99 -11.05 26.74
CA LEU A 20 -18.12 -10.51 27.50
C LEU A 20 -19.30 -10.27 26.56
N VAL A 21 -20.28 -11.16 26.66
CA VAL A 21 -21.59 -11.01 26.03
C VAL A 21 -22.50 -10.25 27.02
N SER A 22 -22.95 -9.06 26.65
CA SER A 22 -24.06 -8.39 27.36
C SER A 22 -25.30 -8.47 26.47
N SER A 23 -26.21 -9.34 26.87
CA SER A 23 -27.57 -9.44 26.36
C SER A 23 -28.49 -8.43 27.04
N ALA A 24 -29.08 -7.54 26.25
CA ALA A 24 -30.18 -6.70 26.70
C ALA A 24 -31.49 -7.47 26.59
N ILE A 25 -32.20 -7.63 27.72
CA ILE A 25 -33.57 -8.14 27.75
C ILE A 25 -34.50 -6.96 27.96
N ALA A 26 -35.37 -6.72 26.99
CA ALA A 26 -36.50 -5.82 27.14
C ALA A 26 -37.64 -6.56 27.85
N GLY A 27 -38.12 -6.00 28.96
CA GLY A 27 -39.32 -6.44 29.68
C GLY A 27 -40.28 -5.28 29.83
N ILE A 28 -41.44 -5.39 29.18
CA ILE A 28 -42.62 -4.53 29.36
C ILE A 28 -43.43 -5.10 30.50
N LEU A 29 -43.79 -4.30 31.49
CA LEU A 29 -45.05 -4.45 32.21
C LEU A 29 -45.39 -3.15 32.96
N GLY A 30 -46.63 -2.78 32.82
CA GLY A 30 -47.24 -1.54 33.15
C GLY A 30 -47.56 -1.32 34.64
N GLY A 31 -47.96 -0.11 34.91
CA GLY A 31 -48.86 0.15 36.06
C GLY A 31 -48.47 1.32 36.95
N VAL A 32 -49.31 2.36 36.87
CA VAL A 32 -49.71 3.30 37.90
C VAL A 32 -48.74 4.45 38.26
N ALA A 33 -49.15 5.62 37.80
CA ALA A 33 -48.64 6.92 38.22
C ALA A 33 -49.07 7.28 39.64
N ILE A 34 -48.11 7.70 40.47
CA ILE A 34 -48.42 8.50 41.66
C ILE A 34 -47.66 9.82 41.51
N ASN A 35 -48.44 10.89 41.34
CA ASN A 35 -47.95 12.26 41.29
C ASN A 35 -47.66 12.73 42.75
N VAL A 36 -46.39 12.97 43.06
CA VAL A 36 -45.99 13.76 44.22
C VAL A 36 -45.16 14.93 43.70
N ILE A 37 -45.70 16.12 43.83
CA ILE A 37 -45.09 17.41 43.50
C ILE A 37 -44.25 17.86 44.71
N PRO A 38 -42.93 17.97 44.63
CA PRO A 38 -42.13 18.61 45.66
C PRO A 38 -42.04 20.13 45.42
N GLU A 39 -42.09 20.87 46.51
CA GLU A 39 -42.18 22.35 46.63
C GLU A 39 -41.03 23.08 45.85
N LYS A 40 -41.42 24.31 45.43
CA LYS A 40 -40.69 25.15 44.44
C LYS A 40 -39.37 25.79 44.89
N THR A 41 -38.83 25.53 46.06
CA THR A 41 -37.72 26.34 46.62
C THR A 41 -36.29 25.78 46.36
N ASP A 42 -36.13 24.49 46.14
CA ASP A 42 -34.77 23.92 45.97
C ASP A 42 -34.30 23.79 44.53
N LEU A 43 -35.17 23.99 43.53
CA LEU A 43 -34.84 23.83 42.12
C LEU A 43 -34.05 25.01 41.53
N VAL A 44 -34.20 26.22 42.06
CA VAL A 44 -33.57 27.42 41.49
C VAL A 44 -32.09 27.51 41.82
N GLN A 45 -31.66 27.11 43.00
CA GLN A 45 -30.23 27.12 43.36
C GLN A 45 -29.43 26.01 42.65
N ASN A 46 -30.03 24.84 42.42
CA ASN A 46 -29.39 23.73 41.72
C ASN A 46 -29.20 23.98 40.20
N VAL A 47 -30.11 24.76 39.58
CA VAL A 47 -30.01 25.12 38.18
C VAL A 47 -28.89 26.13 37.93
N GLN A 48 -28.68 27.08 38.85
CA GLN A 48 -27.58 28.05 38.72
C GLN A 48 -26.19 27.43 38.95
N ALA A 49 -26.07 26.49 39.89
CA ALA A 49 -24.83 25.75 40.13
C ALA A 49 -24.45 24.84 38.94
N LYS A 50 -25.46 24.17 38.33
CA LYS A 50 -25.25 23.38 37.10
C LYS A 50 -24.89 24.23 35.87
N LYS A 51 -25.49 25.45 35.74
CA LYS A 51 -25.11 26.39 34.66
C LYS A 51 -23.68 26.89 34.80
N LYS A 52 -23.21 27.24 36.02
CA LYS A 52 -21.81 27.66 36.29
C LYS A 52 -20.80 26.52 36.05
N LYS A 53 -21.12 25.26 36.43
CA LYS A 53 -20.28 24.10 36.15
C LYS A 53 -20.22 23.77 34.63
N ARG A 54 -21.36 23.88 33.92
CA ARG A 54 -21.39 23.70 32.44
C ARG A 54 -20.63 24.80 31.67
N ALA A 55 -20.68 26.06 32.16
CA ALA A 55 -19.93 27.16 31.55
C ALA A 55 -18.40 27.00 31.77
N LYS A 56 -17.96 26.55 32.97
CA LYS A 56 -16.55 26.22 33.23
C LYS A 56 -16.06 24.99 32.41
N ALA A 57 -16.91 23.96 32.25
CA ALA A 57 -16.59 22.79 31.42
C ALA A 57 -16.49 23.15 29.92
N LYS A 58 -17.42 23.98 29.40
CA LYS A 58 -17.34 24.46 28.00
C LYS A 58 -16.12 25.36 27.75
N LYS A 59 -15.70 26.17 28.76
CA LYS A 59 -14.47 26.99 28.63
C LYS A 59 -13.21 26.14 28.68
N LYS A 60 -13.19 25.02 29.43
CA LYS A 60 -12.05 24.08 29.46
C LYS A 60 -11.98 23.23 28.19
N VAL A 61 -13.13 22.83 27.61
CA VAL A 61 -13.21 22.12 26.33
C VAL A 61 -12.81 23.04 25.16
N LYS A 62 -13.23 24.32 25.14
CA LYS A 62 -12.77 25.27 24.12
C LYS A 62 -11.25 25.56 24.20
N LYS A 63 -10.64 25.48 25.39
CA LYS A 63 -9.18 25.71 25.53
C LYS A 63 -8.35 24.46 25.19
N SER A 64 -8.92 23.26 25.19
CA SER A 64 -8.26 22.02 24.78
C SER A 64 -8.39 21.73 23.28
N VAL A 65 -9.40 22.33 22.60
CA VAL A 65 -9.61 22.16 21.16
C VAL A 65 -8.76 23.13 20.32
N THR A 66 -8.17 24.17 20.91
CA THR A 66 -7.35 25.16 20.19
C THR A 66 -5.83 24.92 20.27
N SER A 67 -5.37 23.77 20.77
CA SER A 67 -3.95 23.43 20.78
C SER A 67 -3.61 22.05 20.22
N HIS A 68 -4.53 21.40 19.53
CA HIS A 68 -4.09 20.43 18.53
C HIS A 68 -3.61 21.27 17.31
N LYS A 69 -2.34 21.66 17.36
CA LYS A 69 -1.59 21.91 16.13
C LYS A 69 -1.94 20.74 15.23
N THR A 70 -2.70 20.97 14.18
CA THR A 70 -2.76 20.12 13.00
C THR A 70 -1.32 19.99 12.56
N ALA A 71 -0.66 18.97 13.11
CA ALA A 71 0.69 18.65 12.70
C ALA A 71 0.55 18.31 11.22
N ASN A 72 1.29 19.04 10.41
CA ASN A 72 1.47 18.95 8.98
C ASN A 72 1.31 17.50 8.46
N VAL A 73 0.06 17.02 8.30
CA VAL A 73 -0.29 15.66 7.86
C VAL A 73 0.02 15.52 6.36
N ASN A 74 0.28 16.64 5.65
CA ASN A 74 0.43 16.69 4.19
C ASN A 74 1.88 16.85 3.71
N LYS A 75 2.88 16.56 4.52
CA LYS A 75 4.26 16.64 4.04
C LYS A 75 4.64 15.35 3.33
N LYS A 76 4.70 15.39 1.99
CA LYS A 76 5.25 14.29 1.19
C LYS A 76 6.66 13.90 1.66
N ILE A 77 6.90 12.60 1.77
CA ILE A 77 8.15 12.04 2.28
C ILE A 77 9.06 11.71 1.08
N ASN A 78 10.19 12.38 0.95
CA ASN A 78 11.14 12.14 -0.13
C ASN A 78 12.08 10.98 0.22
N ILE A 79 12.09 9.95 -0.64
CA ILE A 79 12.93 8.76 -0.51
C ILE A 79 13.94 8.59 -1.66
N SER A 80 14.03 9.55 -2.59
CA SER A 80 14.87 9.46 -3.80
C SER A 80 16.31 9.03 -3.52
N LYS A 81 16.91 9.58 -2.49
CA LYS A 81 18.33 9.32 -2.12
C LYS A 81 18.60 7.90 -1.59
N TYR A 82 17.57 7.09 -1.39
CA TYR A 82 17.69 5.71 -0.90
C TYR A 82 17.54 4.66 -2.01
N SER A 83 17.39 5.12 -3.25
CA SER A 83 17.45 4.30 -4.45
C SER A 83 18.81 4.57 -5.12
N GLN A 84 19.57 3.51 -5.40
CA GLN A 84 20.88 3.63 -6.08
C GLN A 84 20.70 4.04 -7.54
N ASP A 85 21.66 4.79 -8.06
CA ASP A 85 21.71 5.24 -9.46
C ASP A 85 20.41 5.89 -9.94
N ASN A 86 19.69 6.51 -8.99
CA ASN A 86 18.38 7.10 -9.21
C ASN A 86 18.46 8.61 -9.35
N ASP A 87 18.03 9.10 -10.49
CA ASP A 87 17.89 10.53 -10.79
C ASP A 87 16.47 11.04 -10.59
N CYS A 88 15.49 10.14 -10.49
CA CYS A 88 14.09 10.48 -10.30
C CYS A 88 13.79 10.98 -8.87
N ILE A 89 12.71 11.74 -8.76
CA ILE A 89 12.17 12.18 -7.47
C ILE A 89 11.08 11.21 -7.04
N LEU A 90 11.31 10.51 -5.92
CA LEU A 90 10.37 9.59 -5.30
C LEU A 90 9.81 10.23 -4.02
N LYS A 91 8.50 10.53 -4.01
CA LYS A 91 7.83 11.16 -2.87
C LYS A 91 6.57 10.41 -2.48
N PHE A 92 6.52 9.90 -1.27
CA PHE A 92 5.33 9.27 -0.71
C PHE A 92 4.41 10.33 -0.08
N ASP A 93 3.14 10.30 -0.45
CA ASP A 93 2.07 11.09 0.17
C ASP A 93 1.27 10.20 1.12
N PRO A 94 1.40 10.37 2.44
CA PRO A 94 0.70 9.53 3.40
C PRO A 94 -0.81 9.78 3.46
N SER A 95 -1.31 10.90 2.93
CA SER A 95 -2.73 11.21 2.94
C SER A 95 -3.52 10.45 1.88
N THR A 96 -2.88 10.21 0.73
CA THR A 96 -3.44 9.46 -0.40
C THR A 96 -2.83 8.06 -0.52
N LYS A 97 -1.81 7.74 0.30
CA LYS A 97 -1.02 6.51 0.23
C LYS A 97 -0.37 6.28 -1.12
N THR A 98 -0.04 7.36 -1.82
CA THR A 98 0.50 7.36 -3.18
C THR A 98 2.00 7.62 -3.16
N LEU A 99 2.76 6.76 -3.83
CA LEU A 99 4.14 7.05 -4.18
C LEU A 99 4.17 7.75 -5.54
N HIS A 100 4.59 9.01 -5.55
CA HIS A 100 4.81 9.80 -6.75
C HIS A 100 6.23 9.61 -7.27
N ILE A 101 6.37 9.27 -8.54
CA ILE A 101 7.63 9.14 -9.25
C ILE A 101 7.65 10.15 -10.39
N LYS A 102 8.66 10.99 -10.44
CA LYS A 102 8.84 11.95 -11.53
C LYS A 102 10.31 12.19 -11.84
N GLU A 103 10.57 12.74 -13.01
CA GLU A 103 11.91 13.15 -13.42
C GLU A 103 12.60 14.02 -12.38
N GLY A 104 13.92 13.90 -12.28
CA GLY A 104 14.78 14.76 -11.50
C GLY A 104 15.14 16.06 -12.24
N VAL A 105 16.12 16.79 -11.71
CA VAL A 105 16.52 18.08 -12.30
C VAL A 105 17.33 17.89 -13.58
N ASN A 106 18.17 16.87 -13.66
CA ASN A 106 19.13 16.68 -14.76
C ASN A 106 18.92 15.39 -15.55
N SER A 107 18.06 14.50 -15.08
CA SER A 107 17.84 13.18 -15.68
C SER A 107 16.50 12.62 -15.21
N ASN A 108 15.95 11.72 -16.01
CA ASN A 108 14.72 11.00 -15.74
C ASN A 108 14.95 9.51 -15.43
N LYS A 109 16.19 9.11 -15.17
CA LYS A 109 16.53 7.71 -14.91
C LYS A 109 16.03 7.27 -13.54
N LEU A 110 15.14 6.27 -13.52
CA LEU A 110 14.75 5.57 -12.29
C LEU A 110 15.82 4.52 -11.97
N GLY A 111 16.32 4.55 -10.74
CA GLY A 111 17.39 3.64 -10.31
C GLY A 111 16.95 2.18 -10.21
N SER A 112 17.93 1.28 -10.20
CA SER A 112 17.73 -0.18 -10.15
C SER A 112 17.28 -0.70 -8.77
N THR A 113 17.32 0.13 -7.73
CA THR A 113 16.90 -0.31 -6.39
C THR A 113 15.40 -0.54 -6.33
N PRO A 114 14.92 -1.75 -5.96
CA PRO A 114 13.51 -2.00 -5.74
C PRO A 114 12.89 -0.97 -4.77
N ILE A 115 11.67 -0.53 -5.06
CA ILE A 115 10.97 0.47 -4.23
C ILE A 115 10.83 -0.02 -2.78
N TYR A 116 10.59 -1.32 -2.59
CA TYR A 116 10.56 -1.95 -1.27
C TYR A 116 11.84 -1.65 -0.47
N ASP A 117 13.01 -1.82 -1.09
CA ASP A 117 14.30 -1.63 -0.45
C ASP A 117 14.62 -0.15 -0.23
N ALA A 118 14.26 0.71 -1.17
CA ALA A 118 14.39 2.16 -1.00
C ALA A 118 13.60 2.67 0.21
N VAL A 119 12.37 2.18 0.40
CA VAL A 119 11.53 2.50 1.58
C VAL A 119 12.14 1.92 2.86
N TYR A 120 12.61 0.68 2.82
CA TYR A 120 13.26 0.04 3.96
C TYR A 120 14.53 0.78 4.40
N ASN A 121 15.35 1.21 3.45
CA ASN A 121 16.56 2.00 3.71
C ASN A 121 16.21 3.39 4.25
N ALA A 122 15.18 4.03 3.70
CA ALA A 122 14.69 5.32 4.19
C ALA A 122 14.28 5.26 5.67
N LYS A 123 13.67 4.16 6.11
CA LYS A 123 13.19 3.95 7.48
C LYS A 123 14.28 4.18 8.54
N LYS A 124 15.54 3.90 8.23
CA LYS A 124 16.67 4.08 9.15
C LYS A 124 17.03 5.54 9.37
N HIS A 125 16.60 6.44 8.49
CA HIS A 125 17.07 7.82 8.39
C HIS A 125 15.98 8.87 8.52
N VAL A 126 14.71 8.47 8.45
CA VAL A 126 13.57 9.37 8.65
C VAL A 126 13.13 9.38 10.11
N SER A 127 12.62 10.52 10.57
CA SER A 127 12.07 10.61 11.93
C SER A 127 10.90 9.65 12.10
N LYS A 128 10.67 9.15 13.33
CA LYS A 128 9.54 8.24 13.64
C LYS A 128 8.18 8.75 13.13
N LYS A 129 7.99 10.08 13.10
CA LYS A 129 6.76 10.73 12.62
C LYS A 129 6.56 10.61 11.10
N ASN A 130 7.64 10.48 10.34
CA ASN A 130 7.61 10.38 8.88
C ASN A 130 7.94 8.96 8.40
N MET A 131 7.92 7.99 9.31
CA MET A 131 8.21 6.61 8.96
C MET A 131 6.99 5.98 8.30
N PHE A 132 7.18 5.35 7.15
CA PHE A 132 6.19 4.52 6.46
C PHE A 132 6.81 3.19 6.04
N LYS A 133 6.00 2.26 5.62
CA LYS A 133 6.39 0.90 5.22
C LYS A 133 6.04 0.70 3.74
N PRO A 134 6.66 -0.26 3.05
CA PRO A 134 6.24 -0.64 1.70
C PRO A 134 4.74 -0.97 1.61
N SER A 135 4.19 -1.61 2.65
CA SER A 135 2.75 -1.93 2.73
C SER A 135 1.82 -0.72 2.95
N ASP A 136 2.35 0.47 3.17
CA ASP A 136 1.56 1.70 3.25
C ASP A 136 1.32 2.31 1.86
N ILE A 137 2.06 1.85 0.82
CA ILE A 137 1.87 2.25 -0.56
C ILE A 137 0.68 1.46 -1.12
N GLU A 138 -0.38 2.18 -1.47
CA GLU A 138 -1.57 1.62 -2.12
C GLU A 138 -1.64 2.02 -3.60
N HIS A 139 -1.00 3.13 -3.97
CA HIS A 139 -0.97 3.65 -5.34
C HIS A 139 0.43 4.09 -5.73
N ILE A 140 0.78 3.90 -7.00
CA ILE A 140 1.95 4.53 -7.61
C ILE A 140 1.47 5.45 -8.72
N SER A 141 1.99 6.69 -8.75
CA SER A 141 1.74 7.65 -9.81
C SER A 141 3.06 8.04 -10.48
N ILE A 142 3.19 7.72 -11.75
CA ILE A 142 4.30 8.17 -12.60
C ILE A 142 3.87 9.50 -13.21
N ASP A 143 4.41 10.59 -12.64
CA ASP A 143 3.92 11.94 -12.89
C ASP A 143 4.54 12.58 -14.15
N SER A 144 5.70 12.08 -14.62
CA SER A 144 6.40 12.55 -15.82
C SER A 144 7.13 11.41 -16.54
N ASN A 145 7.71 11.68 -17.70
CA ASN A 145 8.48 10.70 -18.44
C ASN A 145 9.71 10.26 -17.63
N ILE A 146 9.84 8.96 -17.43
CA ILE A 146 10.98 8.33 -16.75
C ILE A 146 11.56 7.23 -17.63
N ALA A 147 12.86 6.99 -17.52
CA ALA A 147 13.53 5.85 -18.14
C ALA A 147 13.90 4.82 -17.06
N LEU A 148 13.62 3.56 -17.32
CA LEU A 148 14.05 2.48 -16.44
C LEU A 148 15.57 2.22 -16.57
N SER A 149 16.14 1.61 -15.54
CA SER A 149 17.50 1.11 -15.58
C SER A 149 17.60 -0.14 -16.46
N VAL A 150 18.81 -0.48 -16.90
CA VAL A 150 19.10 -1.75 -17.58
C VAL A 150 18.61 -2.93 -16.75
N ASP A 151 18.92 -2.92 -15.45
CA ASP A 151 18.35 -3.86 -14.49
C ASP A 151 17.22 -3.19 -13.70
N SER A 152 16.01 -3.65 -13.93
CA SER A 152 14.80 -3.24 -13.25
C SER A 152 14.08 -4.42 -12.59
N SER A 153 14.84 -5.51 -12.36
CA SER A 153 14.35 -6.67 -11.63
C SER A 153 13.83 -6.28 -10.25
N TYR A 154 12.69 -6.83 -9.86
CA TYR A 154 12.02 -6.55 -8.59
C TYR A 154 11.61 -5.08 -8.36
N LEU A 155 11.66 -4.20 -9.35
CA LEU A 155 11.50 -2.74 -9.16
C LEU A 155 10.25 -2.37 -8.37
N PHE A 156 9.09 -2.93 -8.70
CA PHE A 156 7.81 -2.71 -8.02
C PHE A 156 7.44 -3.82 -7.05
N ALA A 157 8.25 -4.87 -6.92
CA ALA A 157 7.92 -6.07 -6.16
C ALA A 157 7.66 -5.83 -4.66
N ARG A 158 6.84 -6.71 -4.06
CA ARG A 158 6.56 -6.78 -2.61
C ARG A 158 5.84 -5.56 -2.03
N LEU A 159 5.13 -4.83 -2.88
CA LEU A 159 4.23 -3.77 -2.44
C LEU A 159 2.84 -4.37 -2.16
N TYR A 160 2.74 -5.17 -1.11
CA TYR A 160 1.61 -6.07 -0.81
C TYR A 160 0.22 -5.42 -0.81
N ASN A 161 0.13 -4.11 -0.68
CA ASN A 161 -1.12 -3.36 -0.70
C ASN A 161 -1.29 -2.49 -1.95
N LEU A 162 -0.36 -2.55 -2.89
CA LEU A 162 -0.45 -1.83 -4.16
C LEU A 162 -1.68 -2.30 -4.94
N GLN A 163 -2.54 -1.36 -5.32
CA GLN A 163 -3.79 -1.59 -6.02
C GLN A 163 -3.71 -1.22 -7.50
N ASP A 164 -2.96 -0.16 -7.81
CA ASP A 164 -2.77 0.35 -9.15
C ASP A 164 -1.46 1.11 -9.33
N ILE A 165 -1.02 1.19 -10.60
CA ILE A 165 0.09 2.03 -11.05
C ILE A 165 -0.45 2.86 -12.23
N THR A 166 -0.43 4.18 -12.11
CA THR A 166 -0.82 5.10 -13.17
C THR A 166 0.38 5.72 -13.87
N GLY A 167 0.26 6.03 -15.15
CA GLY A 167 1.32 6.66 -15.95
C GLY A 167 2.38 5.68 -16.46
N LEU A 168 2.07 4.38 -16.56
CA LEU A 168 2.97 3.38 -17.17
C LEU A 168 3.27 3.71 -18.63
N ASP A 169 2.39 4.45 -19.31
CA ASP A 169 2.58 4.98 -20.65
C ASP A 169 3.70 6.04 -20.79
N LYS A 170 4.21 6.53 -19.67
CA LYS A 170 5.33 7.50 -19.59
C LYS A 170 6.67 6.83 -19.28
N VAL A 171 6.70 5.51 -19.27
CA VAL A 171 7.90 4.74 -18.91
C VAL A 171 8.64 4.34 -20.18
N ASP A 172 9.87 4.82 -20.31
CA ASP A 172 10.80 4.38 -21.37
C ASP A 172 11.54 3.13 -20.89
N THR A 173 11.30 2.02 -21.57
CA THR A 173 11.90 0.70 -21.32
C THR A 173 12.91 0.30 -22.38
N GLY A 174 13.16 1.13 -23.40
CA GLY A 174 13.96 0.79 -24.57
C GLY A 174 15.42 0.37 -24.30
N LYS A 175 15.93 0.57 -23.07
CA LYS A 175 17.26 0.13 -22.61
C LYS A 175 17.22 -0.86 -21.47
N THR A 176 16.02 -1.31 -21.09
CA THR A 176 15.85 -2.27 -20.00
C THR A 176 16.10 -3.67 -20.54
N GLU A 177 16.94 -4.41 -19.87
CA GLU A 177 17.28 -5.80 -20.23
C GLU A 177 16.68 -6.79 -19.23
N TYR A 178 16.77 -6.46 -17.93
CA TYR A 178 16.38 -7.38 -16.85
C TYR A 178 15.13 -6.89 -16.13
N VAL A 179 14.06 -7.72 -16.16
CA VAL A 179 12.73 -7.41 -15.58
C VAL A 179 12.21 -8.54 -14.69
N ASP A 180 13.10 -9.45 -14.29
CA ASP A 180 12.77 -10.61 -13.47
C ASP A 180 12.01 -10.20 -12.19
N HIS A 181 10.88 -10.86 -11.92
CA HIS A 181 10.06 -10.58 -10.74
C HIS A 181 9.61 -9.12 -10.58
N MET A 182 9.50 -8.32 -11.63
CA MET A 182 9.29 -6.87 -11.53
C MET A 182 8.08 -6.47 -10.68
N PHE A 183 6.98 -7.23 -10.74
CA PHE A 183 5.74 -7.00 -9.97
C PHE A 183 5.48 -8.09 -8.91
N PHE A 184 6.48 -8.92 -8.60
CA PHE A 184 6.36 -10.08 -7.73
C PHE A 184 5.72 -9.77 -6.38
N LYS A 185 4.62 -10.50 -6.05
CA LYS A 185 3.90 -10.39 -4.76
C LYS A 185 3.16 -9.08 -4.53
N ASP A 186 2.70 -8.41 -5.56
CA ASP A 186 1.82 -7.25 -5.44
C ASP A 186 0.35 -7.70 -5.33
N LYS A 187 0.05 -8.34 -4.21
CA LYS A 187 -1.14 -9.16 -3.97
C LYS A 187 -2.48 -8.46 -4.17
N LYS A 188 -2.52 -7.13 -4.19
CA LYS A 188 -3.74 -6.35 -4.40
C LYS A 188 -3.79 -5.65 -5.75
N LEU A 189 -2.72 -5.74 -6.53
CA LEU A 189 -2.69 -5.21 -7.89
C LEU A 189 -3.75 -5.90 -8.74
N THR A 190 -4.57 -5.12 -9.44
CA THR A 190 -5.74 -5.67 -10.14
C THR A 190 -5.61 -5.64 -11.65
N GLN A 191 -4.83 -4.70 -12.19
CA GLN A 191 -4.64 -4.55 -13.63
C GLN A 191 -3.31 -3.87 -13.93
N LEU A 192 -2.74 -4.21 -15.08
CA LEU A 192 -1.54 -3.59 -15.65
C LEU A 192 -1.76 -3.34 -17.13
N ASP A 193 -1.49 -2.13 -17.58
CA ASP A 193 -1.40 -1.81 -19.00
C ASP A 193 0.07 -1.50 -19.34
N LEU A 194 0.70 -2.43 -20.02
CA LEU A 194 2.10 -2.39 -20.42
C LEU A 194 2.25 -2.27 -21.95
N SER A 195 1.15 -1.97 -22.66
CA SER A 195 1.11 -1.92 -24.13
C SER A 195 2.03 -0.86 -24.76
N SER A 196 2.40 0.16 -23.98
CA SER A 196 3.33 1.22 -24.39
C SER A 196 4.80 0.86 -24.23
N TRP A 197 5.14 -0.29 -23.61
CA TRP A 197 6.50 -0.64 -23.30
C TRP A 197 7.23 -1.21 -24.51
N ASP A 198 8.46 -0.73 -24.73
CA ASP A 198 9.39 -1.33 -25.71
C ASP A 198 10.13 -2.48 -25.03
N VAL A 199 9.85 -3.69 -25.48
CA VAL A 199 10.42 -4.94 -24.96
C VAL A 199 11.54 -5.48 -25.83
N SER A 200 11.98 -4.73 -26.85
CA SER A 200 12.99 -5.19 -27.82
C SER A 200 14.36 -5.50 -27.19
N SER A 201 14.66 -4.87 -26.07
CA SER A 201 15.90 -5.07 -25.30
C SER A 201 15.78 -6.07 -24.17
N PHE A 202 14.59 -6.60 -23.88
CA PHE A 202 14.41 -7.56 -22.78
C PHE A 202 15.18 -8.84 -23.06
N ASP A 203 15.90 -9.32 -22.05
CA ASP A 203 16.64 -10.58 -22.11
C ASP A 203 15.73 -11.73 -21.69
N ARG A 204 15.49 -12.68 -22.59
CA ARG A 204 14.62 -13.84 -22.40
C ARG A 204 14.93 -14.70 -21.17
N TYR A 205 16.16 -14.65 -20.68
CA TYR A 205 16.56 -15.39 -19.48
C TYR A 205 16.24 -14.67 -18.18
N PHE A 206 15.92 -13.35 -18.24
CA PHE A 206 15.71 -12.48 -17.09
C PHE A 206 14.36 -11.75 -17.11
N GLU A 207 13.36 -12.36 -17.74
CA GLU A 207 11.97 -11.87 -17.74
C GLU A 207 11.02 -12.76 -16.91
N ARG A 208 11.56 -13.77 -16.22
CA ARG A 208 10.80 -14.81 -15.52
C ARG A 208 10.03 -14.28 -14.33
N ASN A 209 8.90 -14.94 -14.04
CA ASN A 209 8.12 -14.69 -12.82
C ASN A 209 7.69 -13.24 -12.64
N MET A 210 7.56 -12.47 -13.72
CA MET A 210 7.32 -11.02 -13.68
C MET A 210 6.09 -10.67 -12.84
N PHE A 211 5.05 -11.51 -12.88
CA PHE A 211 3.76 -11.33 -12.20
C PHE A 211 3.52 -12.39 -11.12
N SER A 212 4.55 -13.10 -10.69
CA SER A 212 4.41 -14.23 -9.78
C SER A 212 3.80 -13.84 -8.44
N SER A 213 2.79 -14.59 -8.02
CA SER A 213 2.06 -14.38 -6.75
C SER A 213 1.21 -13.11 -6.68
N ASP A 214 0.82 -12.53 -7.81
CA ASP A 214 -0.10 -11.39 -7.92
C ASP A 214 -1.55 -11.87 -7.92
N THR A 215 -1.99 -12.33 -6.77
CA THR A 215 -3.21 -13.13 -6.61
C THR A 215 -4.52 -12.38 -6.87
N SER A 216 -4.50 -11.05 -6.98
CA SER A 216 -5.67 -10.22 -7.29
C SER A 216 -5.70 -9.72 -8.73
N LEU A 217 -4.66 -10.01 -9.52
CA LEU A 217 -4.55 -9.55 -10.89
C LEU A 217 -5.68 -10.17 -11.74
N LYS A 218 -6.33 -9.34 -12.55
CA LYS A 218 -7.48 -9.70 -13.39
C LYS A 218 -7.26 -9.42 -14.87
N GLU A 219 -6.41 -8.44 -15.17
CA GLU A 219 -6.14 -8.05 -16.54
C GLU A 219 -4.70 -7.56 -16.69
N ILE A 220 -4.03 -8.03 -17.74
CA ILE A 220 -2.72 -7.55 -18.18
C ILE A 220 -2.83 -7.24 -19.67
N ASN A 221 -2.48 -6.02 -20.07
CA ASN A 221 -2.42 -5.63 -21.48
C ASN A 221 -0.95 -5.61 -21.94
N LEU A 222 -0.61 -6.53 -22.82
CA LEU A 222 0.71 -6.70 -23.45
C LEU A 222 0.66 -6.44 -24.97
N THR A 223 -0.36 -5.71 -25.44
CA THR A 223 -0.48 -5.40 -26.88
C THR A 223 0.82 -4.77 -27.39
N GLY A 224 1.34 -5.31 -28.49
CA GLY A 224 2.59 -4.84 -29.09
C GLY A 224 3.87 -5.56 -28.61
N TRP A 225 3.79 -6.41 -27.58
CA TRP A 225 4.97 -7.17 -27.11
C TRP A 225 5.36 -8.28 -28.08
N GLY A 226 4.39 -8.86 -28.82
CA GLY A 226 4.61 -9.94 -29.77
C GLY A 226 5.11 -11.23 -29.12
N VAL A 227 5.41 -12.21 -29.96
CA VAL A 227 5.89 -13.56 -29.57
C VAL A 227 7.36 -13.63 -29.14
N LYS A 228 8.00 -12.51 -28.81
CA LYS A 228 9.42 -12.49 -28.46
C LYS A 228 9.71 -12.93 -27.03
N LEU A 229 8.71 -12.95 -26.18
CA LEU A 229 8.85 -13.24 -24.76
C LEU A 229 8.52 -14.71 -24.46
N SER A 230 9.16 -15.26 -23.45
CA SER A 230 8.87 -16.60 -22.96
C SER A 230 7.63 -16.61 -22.08
N ASP A 231 6.85 -17.71 -22.09
CA ASP A 231 5.74 -17.94 -21.16
C ASP A 231 6.17 -17.86 -19.68
N GLU A 232 7.47 -18.01 -19.42
CA GLU A 232 8.05 -17.94 -18.09
C GLU A 232 7.81 -16.61 -17.37
N ILE A 233 7.40 -15.54 -18.12
CA ILE A 233 6.96 -14.28 -17.53
C ILE A 233 5.75 -14.48 -16.60
N PHE A 234 4.90 -15.46 -16.90
CA PHE A 234 3.69 -15.79 -16.15
C PHE A 234 3.92 -16.86 -15.07
N ASP A 235 5.13 -17.38 -14.93
CA ASP A 235 5.42 -18.37 -13.89
C ASP A 235 4.96 -17.90 -12.51
N GLY A 236 4.17 -18.75 -11.84
CA GLY A 236 3.62 -18.45 -10.53
C GLY A 236 2.43 -17.49 -10.51
N LEU A 237 1.87 -17.15 -11.69
CA LEU A 237 0.57 -16.50 -11.88
C LEU A 237 -0.48 -17.55 -12.26
N ASP A 238 -1.68 -17.45 -11.69
CA ASP A 238 -2.83 -18.28 -12.13
C ASP A 238 -3.48 -17.63 -13.37
N THR A 239 -2.96 -17.93 -14.55
CA THR A 239 -3.40 -17.37 -15.83
C THR A 239 -4.86 -17.71 -16.16
N THR A 240 -5.42 -18.75 -15.55
CA THR A 240 -6.86 -19.10 -15.75
C THR A 240 -7.81 -18.04 -15.18
N LYS A 241 -7.32 -17.14 -14.34
CA LYS A 241 -8.08 -16.07 -13.67
C LYS A 241 -7.75 -14.68 -14.18
N VAL A 242 -6.77 -14.56 -15.08
CA VAL A 242 -6.27 -13.29 -15.58
C VAL A 242 -6.55 -13.19 -17.07
N LYS A 243 -7.19 -12.11 -17.49
CA LYS A 243 -7.33 -11.79 -18.91
C LYS A 243 -6.01 -11.19 -19.39
N ILE A 244 -5.33 -11.89 -20.31
CA ILE A 244 -4.12 -11.42 -20.96
C ILE A 244 -4.52 -10.92 -22.35
N ILE A 245 -4.09 -9.71 -22.70
CA ILE A 245 -4.40 -9.05 -23.98
C ILE A 245 -3.10 -8.87 -24.75
N GLY A 246 -3.08 -9.24 -26.03
CA GLY A 246 -1.96 -9.00 -26.94
C GLY A 246 -0.75 -9.91 -26.72
N PHE A 247 -0.96 -11.02 -26.03
CA PHE A 247 -0.02 -12.13 -25.94
C PHE A 247 -0.70 -13.31 -26.64
N ASP A 248 -0.34 -13.51 -27.92
CA ASP A 248 -0.81 -14.66 -28.68
C ASP A 248 0.16 -15.80 -28.39
N GLU A 249 -0.33 -16.91 -27.83
CA GLU A 249 0.42 -18.16 -27.83
C GLU A 249 0.64 -18.51 -29.31
N ASP A 250 1.90 -18.78 -29.71
CA ASP A 250 2.17 -19.29 -31.06
C ASP A 250 1.29 -20.53 -31.23
N ASP A 251 0.26 -20.44 -32.10
CA ASP A 251 -0.35 -21.64 -32.65
C ASP A 251 0.79 -22.41 -33.31
N GLU A 252 1.35 -23.41 -32.59
CA GLU A 252 2.20 -24.41 -33.24
C GLU A 252 1.35 -25.01 -34.34
N ASP A 253 1.48 -24.46 -35.56
CA ASP A 253 0.92 -25.08 -36.74
C ASP A 253 1.58 -26.47 -36.84
N ASP A 254 0.83 -27.48 -36.38
CA ASP A 254 1.10 -28.89 -36.60
C ASP A 254 1.05 -29.14 -38.15
N ASP A 255 2.21 -28.99 -38.79
CA ASP A 255 2.48 -29.52 -40.16
C ASP A 255 3.06 -30.94 -40.08
#